data_6de265c063fad4cf3fb894e630f27999
#
_entry.id   6de265c063fad4cf3fb894e630f27999
#
_cell.length_a   1.000
_cell.length_b   1.000
_cell.length_c   1.000
_cell.angle_alpha   90.00
_cell.angle_beta   90.00
_cell.angle_gamma   90.00
#
_symmetry.space_group_name_H-M   'P 1'
#
loop_
_entity.id
_entity.type
_entity.pdbx_description
1 polymer ?
#
loop_
_entity_poly.entity_id
_entity_poly.type
_entity_poly.pdbx_seq_one_letter_code
_entity_poly.pdbx_strand_id
1 'polypeptide(L)'
;GYYWNFGLTIDPITNTRQPGSRQTLGTTASSNWVLLNGGRNLYQLQQARMNSMASLYQLQELSNNVFLNIASSYLQILVNVQLLEVAKGQLDASTQSLKRTEILFENGALSKDNYLQSVAQVSSDQGNVTSAQNAVVLSKLMLYQMLQLEEDFESFQIVTPEVDLTASAMSGYHSEGLVEDAVGKQPGVKLADANVNRAKYGVKLAQSGRYPSLSFSAQLNSNYVQGLPYFTDYVSLTTYTLVENPLTGSIEQVPSTINVPDPASAEKYTITNQLQDNWNQFLGVGVQIPIFNAGQTHS
;
A
#
# COMPACT_ATOMS: atom_id res chain seq x y z
N GLY A 1 28.28 -1.76 -15.54
CA GLY A 1 28.27 -0.31 -15.80
C GLY A 1 29.43 0.12 -16.69
N TYR A 2 29.19 1.11 -17.54
CA TYR A 2 30.19 1.73 -18.40
C TYR A 2 30.50 3.13 -17.87
N TYR A 3 31.77 3.42 -17.57
CA TYR A 3 32.17 4.65 -16.92
C TYR A 3 33.26 5.34 -17.73
N TRP A 4 33.16 6.66 -17.83
CA TRP A 4 34.23 7.54 -18.34
C TRP A 4 34.81 8.29 -17.16
N ASN A 5 36.09 8.04 -16.90
CA ASN A 5 36.83 8.73 -15.85
C ASN A 5 37.75 9.78 -16.48
N PHE A 6 37.60 11.03 -16.07
CA PHE A 6 38.41 12.15 -16.51
C PHE A 6 39.27 12.64 -15.33
N GLY A 7 40.56 12.85 -15.55
CA GLY A 7 41.44 13.39 -14.52
C GLY A 7 42.81 12.74 -14.50
N LEU A 8 43.53 12.96 -13.39
CA LEU A 8 44.82 12.33 -13.15
C LEU A 8 44.61 10.85 -12.77
N THR A 9 45.09 9.95 -13.62
CA THR A 9 45.10 8.50 -13.34
C THR A 9 46.54 8.06 -13.08
N ILE A 10 46.68 7.05 -12.21
CA ILE A 10 47.98 6.40 -11.99
C ILE A 10 48.09 5.28 -13.03
N ASP A 11 49.16 5.34 -13.80
CA ASP A 11 49.50 4.25 -14.73
C ASP A 11 49.97 3.06 -13.90
N PRO A 12 49.34 1.89 -14.03
CA PRO A 12 49.67 0.73 -13.20
C PRO A 12 51.03 0.10 -13.52
N ILE A 13 51.62 0.44 -14.65
CA ILE A 13 52.92 -0.10 -15.10
C ILE A 13 54.04 0.79 -14.63
N THR A 14 53.93 2.09 -14.90
CA THR A 14 54.96 3.06 -14.60
C THR A 14 54.79 3.70 -13.21
N ASN A 15 53.69 3.46 -12.54
CA ASN A 15 53.29 4.11 -11.29
C ASN A 15 53.40 5.64 -11.31
N THR A 16 53.25 6.22 -12.51
CA THR A 16 53.28 7.68 -12.71
C THR A 16 51.87 8.23 -12.86
N ARG A 17 51.68 9.49 -12.42
CA ARG A 17 50.41 10.20 -12.63
C ARG A 17 50.37 10.76 -14.04
N GLN A 18 49.37 10.33 -14.82
CA GLN A 18 49.15 10.85 -16.16
C GLN A 18 47.77 11.49 -16.27
N PRO A 19 47.65 12.67 -16.88
CA PRO A 19 46.38 13.25 -17.22
C PRO A 19 45.75 12.45 -18.37
N GLY A 20 44.51 12.03 -18.23
CA GLY A 20 43.87 11.29 -19.30
C GLY A 20 42.38 10.99 -18.99
N SER A 21 41.70 10.55 -20.04
CA SER A 21 40.36 9.93 -19.90
C SER A 21 40.50 8.43 -20.04
N ARG A 22 39.93 7.70 -19.14
CA ARG A 22 39.93 6.22 -19.18
C ARG A 22 38.50 5.69 -19.17
N GLN A 23 38.20 4.82 -20.09
CA GLN A 23 36.94 4.11 -20.15
C GLN A 23 37.07 2.77 -19.41
N THR A 24 36.08 2.49 -18.56
CA THR A 24 36.00 1.23 -17.84
C THR A 24 34.63 0.62 -18.05
N LEU A 25 34.57 -0.68 -18.32
CA LEU A 25 33.33 -1.45 -18.39
C LEU A 25 33.40 -2.54 -17.33
N GLY A 26 32.50 -2.46 -16.35
CA GLY A 26 32.31 -3.53 -15.36
C GLY A 26 31.01 -4.27 -15.60
N THR A 27 31.09 -5.59 -15.72
CA THR A 27 29.94 -6.50 -15.82
C THR A 27 29.87 -7.34 -14.55
N THR A 28 28.70 -7.35 -13.89
CA THR A 28 28.48 -8.14 -12.69
C THR A 28 27.13 -8.80 -12.77
N ALA A 29 27.07 -10.11 -12.54
CA ALA A 29 25.87 -10.86 -12.27
C ALA A 29 25.97 -11.43 -10.87
N SER A 30 25.00 -11.18 -10.00
CA SER A 30 24.99 -11.68 -8.64
C SER A 30 23.65 -12.31 -8.28
N SER A 31 23.71 -13.36 -7.48
CA SER A 31 22.55 -14.02 -6.90
C SER A 31 22.82 -14.28 -5.43
N ASN A 32 21.82 -13.97 -4.57
CA ASN A 32 21.91 -14.21 -3.14
C ASN A 32 20.65 -14.96 -2.69
N TRP A 33 20.84 -16.14 -2.10
CA TRP A 33 19.76 -16.98 -1.60
C TRP A 33 19.84 -17.10 -0.09
N VAL A 34 18.78 -16.73 0.59
CA VAL A 34 18.64 -16.95 2.01
C VAL A 34 18.10 -18.37 2.22
N LEU A 35 18.95 -19.27 2.70
CA LEU A 35 18.63 -20.68 2.93
C LEU A 35 17.88 -20.88 4.26
N LEU A 36 18.34 -20.20 5.30
CA LEU A 36 17.72 -20.19 6.63
C LEU A 36 17.74 -18.78 7.21
N ASN A 37 16.65 -18.38 7.86
CA ASN A 37 16.53 -17.06 8.51
C ASN A 37 15.59 -17.09 9.72
N GLY A 38 15.66 -18.16 10.52
CA GLY A 38 14.80 -18.33 11.69
C GLY A 38 13.30 -18.39 11.37
N GLY A 39 12.92 -18.80 10.16
CA GLY A 39 11.53 -18.85 9.71
C GLY A 39 10.94 -17.50 9.29
N ARG A 40 11.76 -16.45 9.19
CA ARG A 40 11.33 -15.09 8.85
C ARG A 40 10.47 -15.04 7.58
N ASN A 41 10.90 -15.67 6.50
CA ASN A 41 10.16 -15.71 5.23
C ASN A 41 8.79 -16.38 5.38
N LEU A 42 8.72 -17.45 6.20
CA LEU A 42 7.47 -18.13 6.49
C LEU A 42 6.50 -17.23 7.27
N TYR A 43 6.99 -16.56 8.32
CA TYR A 43 6.16 -15.65 9.11
C TYR A 43 5.73 -14.42 8.33
N GLN A 44 6.58 -13.88 7.46
CA GLN A 44 6.20 -12.82 6.52
C GLN A 44 5.08 -13.26 5.57
N LEU A 45 5.18 -14.48 5.01
CA LEU A 45 4.14 -15.03 4.16
C LEU A 45 2.81 -15.18 4.92
N GLN A 46 2.85 -15.72 6.15
CA GLN A 46 1.65 -15.88 6.97
C GLN A 46 1.04 -14.53 7.36
N GLN A 47 1.88 -13.57 7.73
CA GLN A 47 1.43 -12.21 8.02
C GLN A 47 0.76 -11.55 6.80
N ALA A 48 1.35 -11.70 5.61
CA ALA A 48 0.79 -11.20 4.36
C ALA A 48 -0.56 -11.88 4.02
N ARG A 49 -0.69 -13.19 4.27
CA ARG A 49 -1.96 -13.91 4.10
C ARG A 49 -3.04 -13.38 5.05
N MET A 50 -2.71 -13.16 6.32
CA MET A 50 -3.66 -12.57 7.29
C MET A 50 -4.05 -11.15 6.91
N ASN A 51 -3.11 -10.36 6.37
CA ASN A 51 -3.40 -9.02 5.85
C ASN A 51 -4.37 -9.06 4.66
N SER A 52 -4.18 -9.99 3.72
CA SER A 52 -5.12 -10.19 2.60
C SER A 52 -6.52 -10.60 3.09
N MET A 53 -6.59 -11.52 4.07
CA MET A 53 -7.88 -11.90 4.67
C MET A 53 -8.55 -10.73 5.40
N ALA A 54 -7.79 -9.93 6.13
CA ALA A 54 -8.30 -8.73 6.79
C ALA A 54 -8.90 -7.75 5.76
N SER A 55 -8.22 -7.53 4.63
CA SER A 55 -8.72 -6.67 3.55
C SER A 55 -10.02 -7.21 2.93
N LEU A 56 -10.16 -8.53 2.78
CA LEU A 56 -11.41 -9.15 2.30
C LEU A 56 -12.57 -8.94 3.28
N TYR A 57 -12.34 -9.13 4.58
CA TYR A 57 -13.36 -8.89 5.58
C TYR A 57 -13.72 -7.42 5.72
N GLN A 58 -12.74 -6.52 5.57
CA GLN A 58 -12.98 -5.08 5.52
C GLN A 58 -13.84 -4.68 4.32
N LEU A 59 -13.63 -5.30 3.15
CA LEU A 59 -14.48 -5.10 1.98
C LEU A 59 -15.93 -5.56 2.25
N GLN A 60 -16.10 -6.73 2.89
CA GLN A 60 -17.44 -7.24 3.25
C GLN A 60 -18.14 -6.32 4.27
N GLU A 61 -17.40 -5.83 5.27
CA GLU A 61 -17.92 -4.88 6.26
C GLU A 61 -18.36 -3.57 5.60
N LEU A 62 -17.51 -3.03 4.72
CA LEU A 62 -17.82 -1.82 3.96
C LEU A 62 -19.07 -2.03 3.07
N SER A 63 -19.15 -3.16 2.39
CA SER A 63 -20.33 -3.53 1.57
C SER A 63 -21.61 -3.56 2.41
N ASN A 64 -21.55 -4.17 3.59
CA ASN A 64 -22.70 -4.19 4.51
C ASN A 64 -23.07 -2.79 4.99
N ASN A 65 -22.11 -1.95 5.32
CA ASN A 65 -22.33 -0.57 5.75
C ASN A 65 -22.97 0.27 4.63
N VAL A 66 -22.48 0.12 3.39
CA VAL A 66 -23.08 0.78 2.21
C VAL A 66 -24.52 0.33 2.01
N PHE A 67 -24.79 -0.99 2.11
CA PHE A 67 -26.15 -1.51 2.01
C PHE A 67 -27.08 -0.95 3.09
N LEU A 68 -26.62 -0.90 4.35
CA LEU A 68 -27.42 -0.33 5.45
C LEU A 68 -27.68 1.17 5.25
N ASN A 69 -26.71 1.92 4.75
CA ASN A 69 -26.87 3.34 4.45
C ASN A 69 -27.89 3.56 3.33
N ILE A 70 -27.83 2.74 2.26
CA ILE A 70 -28.81 2.78 1.16
C ILE A 70 -30.21 2.45 1.69
N ALA A 71 -30.34 1.39 2.49
CA ALA A 71 -31.62 1.01 3.08
C ALA A 71 -32.18 2.11 4.00
N SER A 72 -31.35 2.71 4.84
CA SER A 72 -31.74 3.82 5.72
C SER A 72 -32.17 5.06 4.93
N SER A 73 -31.42 5.41 3.88
CA SER A 73 -31.77 6.54 3.00
C SER A 73 -33.10 6.29 2.26
N TYR A 74 -33.31 5.06 1.80
CA TYR A 74 -34.55 4.66 1.18
C TYR A 74 -35.74 4.79 2.14
N LEU A 75 -35.61 4.25 3.37
CA LEU A 75 -36.66 4.39 4.41
C LEU A 75 -36.93 5.86 4.75
N GLN A 76 -35.89 6.70 4.81
CA GLN A 76 -36.05 8.13 5.03
C GLN A 76 -36.89 8.81 3.94
N ILE A 77 -36.77 8.37 2.68
CA ILE A 77 -37.61 8.91 1.59
C ILE A 77 -39.07 8.49 1.82
N LEU A 78 -39.33 7.24 2.19
CA LEU A 78 -40.69 6.79 2.48
C LEU A 78 -41.35 7.61 3.62
N VAL A 79 -40.56 7.89 4.67
CA VAL A 79 -41.04 8.77 5.78
C VAL A 79 -41.33 10.16 5.27
N ASN A 80 -40.46 10.77 4.47
CA ASN A 80 -40.67 12.11 3.93
C ASN A 80 -41.89 12.16 2.99
N VAL A 81 -42.15 11.11 2.21
CA VAL A 81 -43.34 11.01 1.37
C VAL A 81 -44.63 10.97 2.24
N GLN A 82 -44.61 10.21 3.33
CA GLN A 82 -45.78 10.18 4.27
C GLN A 82 -45.97 11.55 4.96
N LEU A 83 -44.91 12.21 5.38
CA LEU A 83 -45.00 13.55 5.96
C LEU A 83 -45.56 14.59 4.97
N LEU A 84 -45.22 14.49 3.68
CA LEU A 84 -45.79 15.31 2.64
C LEU A 84 -47.31 15.08 2.48
N GLU A 85 -47.75 13.85 2.52
CA GLU A 85 -49.19 13.52 2.47
C GLU A 85 -49.94 14.08 3.70
N VAL A 86 -49.35 13.99 4.91
CA VAL A 86 -49.91 14.57 6.12
C VAL A 86 -49.99 16.12 6.00
N ALA A 87 -48.93 16.77 5.49
CA ALA A 87 -48.90 18.23 5.28
C ALA A 87 -49.96 18.69 4.28
N LYS A 88 -50.18 17.94 3.17
CA LYS A 88 -51.24 18.19 2.20
C LYS A 88 -52.64 18.05 2.84
N GLY A 89 -52.86 16.97 3.63
CA GLY A 89 -54.09 16.79 4.36
C GLY A 89 -54.42 17.94 5.34
N GLN A 90 -53.39 18.46 6.03
CA GLN A 90 -53.51 19.61 6.91
C GLN A 90 -53.87 20.89 6.13
N LEU A 91 -53.23 21.12 4.99
CA LEU A 91 -53.53 22.26 4.10
C LEU A 91 -54.98 22.17 3.58
N ASP A 92 -55.45 21.00 3.18
CA ASP A 92 -56.85 20.81 2.73
C ASP A 92 -57.82 21.15 3.87
N ALA A 93 -57.59 20.65 5.10
CA ALA A 93 -58.40 20.90 6.26
C ALA A 93 -58.46 22.39 6.61
N SER A 94 -57.28 23.10 6.62
CA SER A 94 -57.24 24.53 6.88
C SER A 94 -57.88 25.37 5.79
N THR A 95 -57.77 24.93 4.50
CA THR A 95 -58.45 25.57 3.36
C THR A 95 -59.97 25.44 3.45
N GLN A 96 -60.49 24.28 3.84
CA GLN A 96 -61.90 24.08 4.08
C GLN A 96 -62.41 24.93 5.27
N SER A 97 -61.59 25.02 6.32
CA SER A 97 -61.89 25.91 7.49
C SER A 97 -61.92 27.38 7.06
N LEU A 98 -60.96 27.85 6.29
CA LEU A 98 -60.93 29.19 5.76
C LEU A 98 -62.19 29.52 4.96
N LYS A 99 -62.59 28.63 4.02
CA LYS A 99 -63.80 28.81 3.23
C LYS A 99 -65.05 28.96 4.12
N ARG A 100 -65.17 28.17 5.18
CA ARG A 100 -66.26 28.32 6.18
C ARG A 100 -66.19 29.64 6.89
N THR A 101 -65.02 30.07 7.36
CA THR A 101 -64.79 31.29 8.09
C THR A 101 -65.08 32.55 7.22
N GLU A 102 -64.71 32.47 5.93
CA GLU A 102 -65.02 33.52 4.93
C GLU A 102 -66.53 33.73 4.76
N ILE A 103 -67.30 32.66 4.59
CA ILE A 103 -68.78 32.74 4.49
C ILE A 103 -69.41 33.34 5.78
N LEU A 104 -68.92 33.00 6.95
CA LEU A 104 -69.43 33.54 8.21
C LEU A 104 -69.04 35.00 8.41
N PHE A 105 -67.86 35.41 7.95
CA PHE A 105 -67.38 36.80 7.98
C PHE A 105 -68.24 37.65 7.03
N GLU A 106 -68.47 37.23 5.78
CA GLU A 106 -69.30 37.92 4.80
C GLU A 106 -70.73 38.13 5.27
N ASN A 107 -71.28 37.19 6.02
CA ASN A 107 -72.59 37.27 6.63
C ASN A 107 -72.60 38.06 7.98
N GLY A 108 -71.50 38.67 8.39
CA GLY A 108 -71.38 39.44 9.62
C GLY A 108 -71.40 38.64 10.91
N ALA A 109 -71.30 37.30 10.84
CA ALA A 109 -71.34 36.40 11.97
C ALA A 109 -69.98 36.18 12.66
N LEU A 110 -68.86 36.62 12.01
CA LEU A 110 -67.50 36.46 12.50
C LEU A 110 -66.68 37.74 12.39
N SER A 111 -65.73 37.95 13.31
CA SER A 111 -64.84 39.12 13.28
C SER A 111 -63.80 39.00 12.17
N LYS A 112 -63.28 40.14 11.69
CA LYS A 112 -62.22 40.25 10.69
C LYS A 112 -60.94 39.56 11.21
N ASP A 113 -60.66 39.64 12.49
CA ASP A 113 -59.44 39.03 13.09
C ASP A 113 -59.44 37.52 12.95
N ASN A 114 -60.60 36.88 13.20
CA ASN A 114 -60.76 35.42 13.01
C ASN A 114 -60.59 34.99 11.52
N TYR A 115 -61.08 35.76 10.60
CA TYR A 115 -60.88 35.55 9.17
C TYR A 115 -59.40 35.64 8.80
N LEU A 116 -58.69 36.74 9.22
CA LEU A 116 -57.30 36.97 8.94
C LEU A 116 -56.41 35.87 9.59
N GLN A 117 -56.77 35.39 10.77
CA GLN A 117 -56.09 34.26 11.40
C GLN A 117 -56.20 32.95 10.58
N SER A 118 -57.41 32.69 10.00
CA SER A 118 -57.58 31.53 9.12
C SER A 118 -56.76 31.63 7.82
N VAL A 119 -56.66 32.85 7.26
CA VAL A 119 -55.79 33.15 6.08
C VAL A 119 -54.33 32.90 6.42
N ALA A 120 -53.86 33.37 7.60
CA ALA A 120 -52.51 33.16 8.06
C ALA A 120 -52.20 31.67 8.27
N GLN A 121 -53.16 30.89 8.80
CA GLN A 121 -53.00 29.45 8.99
C GLN A 121 -52.82 28.72 7.65
N VAL A 122 -53.66 28.99 6.64
CA VAL A 122 -53.50 28.39 5.29
C VAL A 122 -52.17 28.74 4.67
N SER A 123 -51.70 29.99 4.83
CA SER A 123 -50.38 30.40 4.34
C SER A 123 -49.26 29.66 5.00
N SER A 124 -49.34 29.41 6.30
CA SER A 124 -48.39 28.62 7.08
C SER A 124 -48.38 27.17 6.62
N ASP A 125 -49.58 26.57 6.46
CA ASP A 125 -49.69 25.17 6.03
C ASP A 125 -49.20 24.98 4.59
N GLN A 126 -49.39 25.96 3.68
CA GLN A 126 -48.80 25.98 2.36
C GLN A 126 -47.27 26.00 2.42
N GLY A 127 -46.69 26.77 3.33
CA GLY A 127 -45.24 26.76 3.59
C GLY A 127 -44.73 25.38 4.06
N ASN A 128 -45.52 24.72 4.95
CA ASN A 128 -45.20 23.38 5.42
C ASN A 128 -45.21 22.32 4.29
N VAL A 129 -46.19 22.39 3.37
CA VAL A 129 -46.25 21.52 2.20
C VAL A 129 -45.02 21.73 1.33
N THR A 130 -44.65 22.98 1.05
CA THR A 130 -43.45 23.29 0.24
C THR A 130 -42.18 22.75 0.89
N SER A 131 -42.05 22.91 2.21
CA SER A 131 -40.91 22.37 2.98
C SER A 131 -40.86 20.85 2.92
N ALA A 132 -42.00 20.17 3.11
CA ALA A 132 -42.08 18.71 3.04
C ALA A 132 -41.77 18.19 1.61
N GLN A 133 -42.23 18.91 0.58
CA GLN A 133 -41.93 18.57 -0.81
C GLN A 133 -40.42 18.68 -1.11
N ASN A 134 -39.78 19.74 -0.64
CA ASN A 134 -38.32 19.90 -0.76
C ASN A 134 -37.57 18.78 -0.02
N ALA A 135 -38.04 18.36 1.17
CA ALA A 135 -37.45 17.24 1.91
C ALA A 135 -37.50 15.93 1.12
N VAL A 136 -38.60 15.65 0.42
CA VAL A 136 -38.71 14.48 -0.46
C VAL A 136 -37.71 14.56 -1.60
N VAL A 137 -37.61 15.71 -2.29
CA VAL A 137 -36.68 15.90 -3.41
C VAL A 137 -35.23 15.72 -2.94
N LEU A 138 -34.86 16.36 -1.82
CA LEU A 138 -33.50 16.28 -1.27
C LEU A 138 -33.15 14.85 -0.86
N SER A 139 -34.05 14.14 -0.19
CA SER A 139 -33.80 12.74 0.22
C SER A 139 -33.68 11.80 -0.99
N LYS A 140 -34.46 12.02 -2.05
CA LYS A 140 -34.31 11.29 -3.33
C LYS A 140 -32.96 11.58 -3.97
N LEU A 141 -32.53 12.84 -4.00
CA LEU A 141 -31.24 13.24 -4.57
C LEU A 141 -30.05 12.61 -3.80
N MET A 142 -30.13 12.57 -2.46
CA MET A 142 -29.10 11.90 -1.64
C MET A 142 -28.97 10.42 -1.98
N LEU A 143 -30.10 9.70 -2.10
CA LEU A 143 -30.08 8.28 -2.48
C LEU A 143 -29.55 8.10 -3.90
N TYR A 144 -29.97 8.92 -4.85
CA TYR A 144 -29.52 8.90 -6.24
C TYR A 144 -27.99 9.09 -6.34
N GLN A 145 -27.43 10.05 -5.59
CA GLN A 145 -25.98 10.28 -5.53
C GLN A 145 -25.23 9.11 -4.87
N MET A 146 -25.82 8.52 -3.82
CA MET A 146 -25.22 7.36 -3.14
C MET A 146 -25.16 6.12 -4.04
N LEU A 147 -26.16 5.94 -4.91
CA LEU A 147 -26.20 4.86 -5.89
C LEU A 147 -25.32 5.12 -7.11
N GLN A 148 -24.81 6.34 -7.30
CA GLN A 148 -23.98 6.77 -8.45
C GLN A 148 -24.63 6.42 -9.79
N LEU A 149 -25.94 6.65 -9.90
CA LEU A 149 -26.68 6.36 -11.13
C LEU A 149 -26.25 7.34 -12.24
N GLU A 150 -26.09 6.81 -13.46
CA GLU A 150 -25.77 7.60 -14.68
C GLU A 150 -27.02 8.10 -15.39
N GLU A 151 -28.19 7.61 -15.00
CA GLU A 151 -29.48 7.97 -15.59
C GLU A 151 -29.90 9.38 -15.16
N ASP A 152 -30.89 9.97 -15.85
CA ASP A 152 -31.43 11.27 -15.49
C ASP A 152 -32.21 11.20 -14.15
N PHE A 153 -31.95 12.14 -13.25
CA PHE A 153 -32.63 12.21 -11.95
C PHE A 153 -34.16 12.34 -12.08
N GLU A 154 -34.67 12.94 -13.15
CA GLU A 154 -36.12 13.08 -13.38
C GLU A 154 -36.81 11.73 -13.62
N SER A 155 -36.08 10.74 -14.14
CA SER A 155 -36.59 9.39 -14.37
C SER A 155 -36.57 8.51 -13.11
N PHE A 156 -35.84 8.94 -12.06
CA PHE A 156 -35.66 8.17 -10.82
C PHE A 156 -36.93 8.13 -9.98
N GLN A 157 -37.57 6.97 -9.93
CA GLN A 157 -38.78 6.71 -9.15
C GLN A 157 -38.52 5.67 -8.07
N ILE A 158 -39.17 5.88 -6.93
CA ILE A 158 -39.11 4.96 -5.79
C ILE A 158 -40.44 4.21 -5.69
N VAL A 159 -40.34 2.89 -5.69
CA VAL A 159 -41.48 2.01 -5.51
C VAL A 159 -41.62 1.70 -4.02
N THR A 160 -42.79 1.90 -3.45
CA THR A 160 -43.10 1.52 -2.07
C THR A 160 -43.28 0.00 -2.00
N PRO A 161 -42.50 -0.75 -1.21
CA PRO A 161 -42.68 -2.18 -1.11
C PRO A 161 -43.97 -2.50 -0.32
N GLU A 162 -44.72 -3.48 -0.78
CA GLU A 162 -45.77 -4.09 0.03
C GLU A 162 -45.11 -5.04 1.05
N VAL A 163 -45.01 -4.60 2.29
CA VAL A 163 -44.45 -5.41 3.38
C VAL A 163 -45.59 -6.09 4.12
N ASP A 164 -45.65 -7.38 4.03
CA ASP A 164 -46.57 -8.18 4.87
C ASP A 164 -45.99 -8.28 6.29
N LEU A 165 -46.49 -7.42 7.17
CA LEU A 165 -46.09 -7.37 8.59
C LEU A 165 -46.59 -8.60 9.39
N THR A 166 -47.49 -9.40 8.83
CA THR A 166 -47.99 -10.62 9.50
C THR A 166 -47.02 -11.80 9.41
N ALA A 167 -46.09 -11.74 8.46
CA ALA A 167 -45.04 -12.74 8.25
C ALA A 167 -43.80 -12.49 9.12
N SER A 168 -43.92 -11.82 10.27
CA SER A 168 -42.75 -11.58 11.14
C SER A 168 -42.27 -12.90 11.77
N ALA A 169 -41.46 -13.60 11.05
CA ALA A 169 -40.71 -14.80 11.40
C ALA A 169 -39.70 -14.61 12.57
N MET A 170 -39.89 -13.60 13.40
CA MET A 170 -39.02 -13.36 14.56
C MET A 170 -39.42 -14.20 15.81
N SER A 171 -40.47 -14.98 15.75
CA SER A 171 -40.98 -15.71 16.92
C SER A 171 -40.16 -16.95 17.32
N GLY A 172 -39.06 -17.26 16.66
CA GLY A 172 -38.26 -18.46 16.91
C GLY A 172 -36.82 -18.23 17.39
N TYR A 173 -36.33 -16.99 17.42
CA TYR A 173 -34.94 -16.71 17.80
C TYR A 173 -34.80 -16.41 19.29
N HIS A 174 -34.12 -17.31 20.03
CA HIS A 174 -33.67 -17.00 21.37
C HIS A 174 -32.47 -16.01 21.30
N SER A 175 -32.43 -15.00 22.15
CA SER A 175 -31.43 -13.93 22.14
C SER A 175 -29.98 -14.45 22.19
N GLU A 176 -29.73 -15.52 22.93
CA GLU A 176 -28.39 -16.13 23.05
C GLU A 176 -27.91 -16.76 21.74
N GLY A 177 -28.78 -17.48 21.02
CA GLY A 177 -28.43 -18.07 19.71
C GLY A 177 -28.19 -17.02 18.62
N LEU A 178 -28.87 -15.88 18.68
CA LEU A 178 -28.66 -14.77 17.76
C LEU A 178 -27.30 -14.11 17.93
N VAL A 179 -26.86 -13.96 19.19
CA VAL A 179 -25.53 -13.38 19.47
C VAL A 179 -24.41 -14.30 18.97
N GLU A 180 -24.50 -15.59 19.22
CA GLU A 180 -23.51 -16.58 18.79
C GLU A 180 -23.41 -16.67 17.26
N ASP A 181 -24.56 -16.66 16.59
CA ASP A 181 -24.64 -16.66 15.12
C ASP A 181 -24.10 -15.35 14.52
N ALA A 182 -24.39 -14.22 15.15
CA ALA A 182 -23.87 -12.91 14.74
C ALA A 182 -22.34 -12.82 14.86
N VAL A 183 -21.79 -13.25 16.01
CA VAL A 183 -20.33 -13.27 16.26
C VAL A 183 -19.63 -14.14 15.22
N GLY A 184 -20.20 -15.32 14.88
CA GLY A 184 -19.59 -16.21 13.89
C GLY A 184 -19.66 -15.72 12.44
N LYS A 185 -20.66 -14.91 12.09
CA LYS A 185 -20.94 -14.50 10.70
C LYS A 185 -20.50 -13.07 10.39
N GLN A 186 -20.43 -12.19 11.39
CA GLN A 186 -20.22 -10.76 11.18
C GLN A 186 -18.80 -10.48 10.66
N PRO A 187 -18.66 -9.77 9.50
CA PRO A 187 -17.36 -9.48 8.89
C PRO A 187 -16.43 -8.68 9.79
N GLY A 188 -16.94 -7.76 10.62
CA GLY A 188 -16.16 -6.97 11.57
C GLY A 188 -15.46 -7.83 12.62
N VAL A 189 -16.10 -8.90 13.12
CA VAL A 189 -15.48 -9.85 14.06
C VAL A 189 -14.37 -10.65 13.37
N LYS A 190 -14.61 -11.14 12.15
CA LYS A 190 -13.61 -11.86 11.34
C LYS A 190 -12.44 -10.96 10.98
N LEU A 191 -12.68 -9.67 10.73
CA LEU A 191 -11.65 -8.66 10.52
C LEU A 191 -10.77 -8.49 11.76
N ALA A 192 -11.39 -8.38 12.94
CA ALA A 192 -10.66 -8.29 14.21
C ALA A 192 -9.78 -9.53 14.47
N ASP A 193 -10.30 -10.74 14.25
CA ASP A 193 -9.57 -11.98 14.37
C ASP A 193 -8.39 -12.07 13.40
N ALA A 194 -8.59 -11.67 12.14
CA ALA A 194 -7.51 -11.61 11.15
C ALA A 194 -6.41 -10.62 11.57
N ASN A 195 -6.77 -9.46 12.12
CA ASN A 195 -5.82 -8.47 12.66
C ASN A 195 -5.03 -9.00 13.87
N VAL A 196 -5.70 -9.70 14.78
CA VAL A 196 -5.02 -10.36 15.92
C VAL A 196 -4.02 -11.40 15.43
N ASN A 197 -4.39 -12.24 14.47
CA ASN A 197 -3.49 -13.25 13.92
C ASN A 197 -2.34 -12.60 13.13
N ARG A 198 -2.58 -11.52 12.39
CA ARG A 198 -1.55 -10.72 11.74
C ARG A 198 -0.53 -10.18 12.76
N ALA A 199 -1.00 -9.66 13.91
CA ALA A 199 -0.15 -9.18 14.99
C ALA A 199 0.67 -10.32 15.63
N LYS A 200 0.07 -11.48 15.85
CA LYS A 200 0.78 -12.69 16.35
C LYS A 200 1.92 -13.12 15.41
N TYR A 201 1.70 -13.10 14.10
CA TYR A 201 2.76 -13.38 13.12
C TYR A 201 3.81 -12.26 13.08
N GLY A 202 3.42 -11.00 13.33
CA GLY A 202 4.36 -9.89 13.51
C GLY A 202 5.32 -10.11 14.66
N VAL A 203 4.82 -10.59 15.82
CA VAL A 203 5.66 -10.96 16.96
C VAL A 203 6.62 -12.10 16.61
N LYS A 204 6.14 -13.17 15.96
CA LYS A 204 7.00 -14.27 15.51
C LYS A 204 8.06 -13.81 14.50
N LEU A 205 7.70 -12.87 13.63
CA LEU A 205 8.60 -12.25 12.66
C LEU A 205 9.72 -11.46 13.39
N ALA A 206 9.38 -10.66 14.39
CA ALA A 206 10.35 -9.95 15.20
C ALA A 206 11.29 -10.93 15.95
N GLN A 207 10.72 -11.99 16.54
CA GLN A 207 11.48 -13.04 17.23
C GLN A 207 12.42 -13.81 16.29
N SER A 208 12.08 -13.92 14.99
CA SER A 208 12.94 -14.60 14.01
C SER A 208 14.30 -13.93 13.86
N GLY A 209 14.41 -12.64 14.13
CA GLY A 209 15.67 -11.91 14.14
C GLY A 209 16.67 -12.32 15.22
N ARG A 210 16.28 -13.20 16.16
CA ARG A 210 17.18 -13.78 17.19
C ARG A 210 17.90 -15.03 16.72
N TYR A 211 17.42 -15.64 15.65
CA TYR A 211 17.97 -16.90 15.14
C TYR A 211 19.07 -16.64 14.11
N PRO A 212 20.03 -17.57 14.00
CA PRO A 212 21.04 -17.49 12.94
C PRO A 212 20.41 -17.48 11.54
N SER A 213 21.02 -16.75 10.63
CA SER A 213 20.70 -16.81 9.22
C SER A 213 21.83 -17.46 8.42
N LEU A 214 21.46 -18.25 7.42
CA LEU A 214 22.34 -18.90 6.47
C LEU A 214 22.00 -18.39 5.08
N SER A 215 23.00 -17.85 4.38
CA SER A 215 22.87 -17.38 3.01
C SER A 215 23.89 -18.05 2.09
N PHE A 216 23.50 -18.22 0.85
CA PHE A 216 24.38 -18.62 -0.24
C PHE A 216 24.45 -17.46 -1.24
N SER A 217 25.65 -17.08 -1.62
CA SER A 217 25.91 -16.05 -2.61
C SER A 217 26.72 -16.56 -3.77
N ALA A 218 26.33 -16.20 -4.97
CA ALA A 218 27.05 -16.46 -6.20
C ALA A 218 27.24 -15.13 -6.94
N GLN A 219 28.44 -14.86 -7.39
CA GLN A 219 28.75 -13.65 -8.13
C GLN A 219 29.68 -13.98 -9.29
N LEU A 220 29.37 -13.44 -10.44
CA LEU A 220 30.20 -13.43 -11.63
C LEU A 220 30.54 -11.99 -11.93
N ASN A 221 31.81 -11.71 -12.11
CA ASN A 221 32.25 -10.36 -12.51
C ASN A 221 33.35 -10.46 -13.57
N SER A 222 33.38 -9.46 -14.42
CA SER A 222 34.45 -9.23 -15.35
C SER A 222 34.56 -7.73 -15.61
N ASN A 223 35.76 -7.25 -15.90
CA ASN A 223 36.01 -5.86 -16.14
C ASN A 223 36.94 -5.64 -17.34
N TYR A 224 36.69 -4.52 -17.98
CA TYR A 224 37.56 -3.97 -19.04
C TYR A 224 38.03 -2.57 -18.63
N VAL A 225 39.28 -2.30 -18.92
CA VAL A 225 39.90 -0.99 -18.69
C VAL A 225 40.63 -0.60 -19.98
N GLN A 226 40.29 0.56 -20.55
CA GLN A 226 40.90 1.07 -21.74
C GLN A 226 42.39 1.41 -21.50
N GLY A 227 43.25 1.04 -22.47
CA GLY A 227 44.66 1.46 -22.46
C GLY A 227 45.58 0.56 -21.62
N LEU A 228 45.08 -0.60 -21.13
CA LEU A 228 45.94 -1.61 -20.57
C LEU A 228 46.62 -2.38 -21.71
N PRO A 229 47.95 -2.52 -21.73
CA PRO A 229 48.66 -3.39 -22.66
C PRO A 229 48.57 -4.85 -22.19
N TYR A 230 48.60 -5.75 -23.13
CA TYR A 230 48.82 -7.19 -22.91
C TYR A 230 50.27 -7.52 -23.31
N PHE A 231 51.03 -8.15 -22.42
CA PHE A 231 52.39 -8.53 -22.68
C PHE A 231 52.45 -10.03 -23.01
N THR A 232 53.03 -10.39 -24.15
CA THR A 232 53.19 -11.79 -24.60
C THR A 232 54.48 -12.42 -24.09
N ASP A 233 55.49 -11.59 -23.79
CA ASP A 233 56.79 -12.05 -23.33
C ASP A 233 57.28 -11.35 -22.06
N TYR A 234 58.17 -12.00 -21.33
CA TYR A 234 58.78 -11.51 -20.10
C TYR A 234 60.31 -11.59 -20.24
N VAL A 235 60.97 -10.56 -19.77
CA VAL A 235 62.45 -10.48 -19.72
C VAL A 235 62.91 -10.69 -18.29
N SER A 236 63.88 -11.54 -18.10
CA SER A 236 64.51 -11.75 -16.80
C SER A 236 65.50 -10.67 -16.51
N LEU A 237 65.23 -9.85 -15.52
CA LEU A 237 66.18 -8.84 -15.01
C LEU A 237 66.80 -9.34 -13.71
N THR A 238 68.13 -9.28 -13.65
CA THR A 238 68.88 -9.51 -12.42
C THR A 238 68.91 -8.23 -11.60
N THR A 239 68.24 -8.21 -10.49
CA THR A 239 68.30 -7.15 -9.50
C THR A 239 69.14 -7.60 -8.30
N TYR A 240 69.72 -6.64 -7.56
CA TYR A 240 70.49 -6.95 -6.37
C TYR A 240 69.74 -6.47 -5.12
N THR A 241 69.46 -7.40 -4.24
CA THR A 241 68.85 -7.06 -2.94
C THR A 241 69.94 -6.97 -1.89
N LEU A 242 69.93 -5.88 -1.14
CA LEU A 242 70.84 -5.70 -0.01
C LEU A 242 70.30 -6.52 1.17
N VAL A 243 71.05 -7.53 1.56
CA VAL A 243 70.74 -8.40 2.69
C VAL A 243 71.84 -8.28 3.72
N GLU A 244 71.47 -8.02 4.99
CA GLU A 244 72.40 -8.03 6.08
C GLU A 244 72.74 -9.45 6.47
N ASN A 245 74.02 -9.80 6.42
CA ASN A 245 74.47 -11.11 6.89
C ASN A 245 74.38 -11.19 8.41
N PRO A 246 73.49 -12.09 8.96
CA PRO A 246 73.24 -12.12 10.40
C PRO A 246 74.45 -12.56 11.26
N LEU A 247 75.49 -13.12 10.63
CA LEU A 247 76.70 -13.55 11.33
C LEU A 247 77.81 -12.50 11.38
N THR A 248 77.86 -11.66 10.37
CA THR A 248 78.97 -10.68 10.22
C THR A 248 78.50 -9.21 10.32
N GLY A 249 77.19 -8.96 10.27
CA GLY A 249 76.64 -7.60 10.20
C GLY A 249 76.96 -6.85 8.90
N SER A 250 77.61 -7.50 7.93
CA SER A 250 77.94 -6.88 6.65
C SER A 250 76.75 -6.91 5.69
N ILE A 251 76.56 -5.82 4.94
CA ILE A 251 75.52 -5.76 3.90
C ILE A 251 76.08 -6.37 2.61
N GLU A 252 75.51 -7.46 2.20
CA GLU A 252 75.88 -8.17 0.97
C GLU A 252 74.82 -7.98 -0.12
N GLN A 253 75.28 -7.84 -1.38
CA GLN A 253 74.40 -7.78 -2.56
C GLN A 253 74.09 -9.22 -2.99
N VAL A 254 72.88 -9.66 -2.77
CA VAL A 254 72.44 -10.97 -3.26
C VAL A 254 71.71 -10.78 -4.58
N PRO A 255 72.15 -11.42 -5.65
CA PRO A 255 71.46 -11.34 -6.93
C PRO A 255 70.09 -12.05 -6.84
N SER A 256 69.05 -11.36 -7.25
CA SER A 256 67.70 -11.88 -7.38
C SER A 256 67.22 -11.70 -8.81
N THR A 257 66.71 -12.74 -9.41
CA THR A 257 66.17 -12.65 -10.78
C THR A 257 64.67 -12.42 -10.70
N ILE A 258 64.20 -11.32 -11.26
CA ILE A 258 62.76 -11.03 -11.41
C ILE A 258 62.39 -11.03 -12.89
N ASN A 259 61.25 -11.62 -13.23
CA ASN A 259 60.69 -11.56 -14.57
C ASN A 259 59.78 -10.30 -14.63
N VAL A 260 60.09 -9.42 -15.55
CA VAL A 260 59.33 -8.22 -15.84
C VAL A 260 58.72 -8.31 -17.23
N PRO A 261 57.55 -7.75 -17.49
CA PRO A 261 56.96 -7.72 -18.81
C PRO A 261 57.92 -7.04 -19.80
N ASP A 262 58.12 -7.64 -20.99
CA ASP A 262 58.88 -7.03 -22.05
C ASP A 262 58.07 -5.91 -22.73
N PRO A 263 58.49 -4.65 -22.64
CA PRO A 263 57.76 -3.56 -23.29
C PRO A 263 57.65 -3.70 -24.81
N ALA A 264 58.58 -4.43 -25.44
CA ALA A 264 58.57 -4.68 -26.88
C ALA A 264 57.48 -5.69 -27.32
N SER A 265 57.02 -6.52 -26.39
CA SER A 265 55.94 -7.49 -26.60
C SER A 265 54.55 -6.93 -26.29
N ALA A 266 54.43 -5.63 -26.07
CA ALA A 266 53.13 -5.00 -25.69
C ALA A 266 52.15 -5.01 -26.86
N GLU A 267 51.08 -5.75 -26.72
CA GLU A 267 49.98 -5.80 -27.67
C GLU A 267 48.72 -5.07 -27.13
N LYS A 268 47.80 -4.74 -28.06
CA LYS A 268 46.54 -4.12 -27.69
C LYS A 268 45.61 -5.15 -27.00
N TYR A 269 45.34 -4.91 -25.71
CA TYR A 269 44.42 -5.74 -24.95
C TYR A 269 42.97 -5.36 -25.28
N THR A 270 42.32 -6.20 -26.11
CA THR A 270 40.96 -5.96 -26.61
C THR A 270 39.92 -6.13 -25.50
N ILE A 271 38.72 -5.54 -25.69
CA ILE A 271 37.59 -5.69 -24.75
C ILE A 271 37.25 -7.17 -24.52
N THR A 272 37.19 -7.95 -25.61
CA THR A 272 36.81 -9.37 -25.54
C THR A 272 37.85 -10.18 -24.74
N ASN A 273 39.13 -9.98 -25.01
CA ASN A 273 40.18 -10.67 -24.28
C ASN A 273 40.19 -10.28 -22.80
N GLN A 274 40.10 -9.00 -22.50
CA GLN A 274 40.01 -8.55 -21.09
C GLN A 274 38.82 -9.13 -20.35
N LEU A 275 37.63 -9.16 -20.98
CA LEU A 275 36.44 -9.73 -20.36
C LEU A 275 36.56 -11.24 -20.13
N GLN A 276 37.27 -11.94 -21.00
CA GLN A 276 37.56 -13.38 -20.85
C GLN A 276 38.58 -13.63 -19.74
N ASP A 277 39.70 -12.89 -19.76
CA ASP A 277 40.82 -13.12 -18.83
C ASP A 277 40.50 -12.62 -17.42
N ASN A 278 39.68 -11.56 -17.32
CA ASN A 278 39.22 -10.98 -16.05
C ASN A 278 37.95 -11.67 -15.51
N TRP A 279 37.54 -12.80 -16.08
CA TRP A 279 36.39 -13.54 -15.62
C TRP A 279 36.62 -14.12 -14.21
N ASN A 280 35.89 -13.58 -13.25
CA ASN A 280 36.00 -14.01 -11.85
C ASN A 280 34.66 -14.56 -11.35
N GLN A 281 34.71 -15.69 -10.66
CA GLN A 281 33.59 -16.37 -10.08
C GLN A 281 33.78 -16.43 -8.56
N PHE A 282 32.76 -16.02 -7.84
CA PHE A 282 32.72 -16.11 -6.39
C PHE A 282 31.51 -16.95 -5.97
N LEU A 283 31.75 -17.96 -5.16
CA LEU A 283 30.73 -18.74 -4.47
C LEU A 283 31.00 -18.65 -2.96
N GLY A 284 29.99 -18.27 -2.22
CA GLY A 284 30.13 -18.08 -0.79
C GLY A 284 28.94 -18.60 0.01
N VAL A 285 29.21 -19.13 1.20
CA VAL A 285 28.22 -19.46 2.22
C VAL A 285 28.49 -18.56 3.41
N GLY A 286 27.47 -17.78 3.79
CA GLY A 286 27.55 -16.87 4.93
C GLY A 286 26.64 -17.34 6.07
N VAL A 287 27.15 -17.40 7.28
CA VAL A 287 26.38 -17.59 8.52
C VAL A 287 26.45 -16.31 9.32
N GLN A 288 25.30 -15.76 9.67
CA GLN A 288 25.20 -14.58 10.53
C GLN A 288 24.45 -14.94 11.81
N ILE A 289 25.12 -14.80 12.95
CA ILE A 289 24.57 -15.07 14.29
C ILE A 289 24.45 -13.74 15.02
N PRO A 290 23.23 -13.26 15.31
CA PRO A 290 23.04 -12.03 16.07
C PRO A 290 23.35 -12.28 17.57
N ILE A 291 24.45 -11.70 18.06
CA ILE A 291 24.86 -11.81 19.47
C ILE A 291 24.25 -10.65 20.28
N PHE A 292 24.33 -9.45 19.73
CA PHE A 292 23.78 -8.24 20.34
C PHE A 292 23.30 -7.27 19.27
N ASN A 293 22.08 -6.75 19.42
CA ASN A 293 21.46 -5.82 18.47
C ASN A 293 20.77 -4.63 19.16
N ALA A 294 21.37 -4.15 20.26
CA ALA A 294 20.86 -2.99 21.02
C ALA A 294 19.38 -3.11 21.43
N GLY A 295 18.89 -4.34 21.69
CA GLY A 295 17.53 -4.58 22.16
C GLY A 295 16.45 -4.57 21.07
N GLN A 296 16.78 -4.38 19.78
CA GLN A 296 15.80 -4.31 18.67
C GLN A 296 14.90 -5.54 18.53
N THR A 297 15.29 -6.67 19.11
CA THR A 297 14.48 -7.91 19.12
C THR A 297 13.75 -8.15 20.44
N HIS A 298 13.84 -7.21 21.40
CA HIS A 298 13.20 -7.29 22.71
C HIS A 298 12.04 -6.30 22.89
N SER A 299 11.89 -5.36 21.95
CA SER A 299 10.79 -4.36 21.94
C SER A 299 9.50 -4.90 21.32
#